data_21a689bb0caaec6c411f7d2a837f8bd0
#
_entry.id   21a689bb0caaec6c411f7d2a837f8bd0
#
_cell.length_a   1.000
_cell.length_b   1.000
_cell.length_c   1.000
_cell.angle_alpha   90.00
_cell.angle_beta   90.00
_cell.angle_gamma   90.00
#
_symmetry.space_group_name_H-M   'P 1'
#
loop_
_entity.id
_entity.type
_entity.pdbx_description
1 polymer ?
#
loop_
_entity_poly.entity_id
_entity_poly.type
_entity_poly.pdbx_seq_one_letter_code
_entity_poly.pdbx_strand_id
1 'polypeptide(L)'
;MRFSERKRKCFVVMPFGEKKDPDGNEIDFDDIYRHFFKKAIEDLGVECIRCDEIEEAGSIHEKMFEHIYQDDIVVVDITTSNANVYYELGIRHALAKGVTVLIRRKGTVIPFNIQGMQVIEYDQGKFASVEQAKGRIRDIIRNGLRQRRNDSPVHSVLDLNIEPEGSPIDRTERFEWSLKENEDVRVGLITGDIQNVTDIDVWVNPENTSMQMARPFENSISGIIRYLGAEKDPDNGQIKTDTIAKALEDKMNGRTTVDPATVLATTSGAMQGTHKVKRIFHMAANYGQVGQGYIPIDQVSRCIVNALKTSMEEDGEPGKGASILFPLMATRSRRGAVLEDRVKPLLNAAIEYLARNPGGTFRRAYFLTYTDKELGVCQEFLEADERVTAYQGLQSQVLELAAESPVSRRPASKKTPPQ
;
A
#
# COMPACT_ATOMS: atom_id res chain seq x y z
N MET A 1 -2.95 16.24 18.32
CA MET A 1 -2.28 16.58 17.04
C MET A 1 -3.10 15.92 15.96
N ARG A 2 -3.59 16.66 14.96
CA ARG A 2 -4.32 16.02 13.85
C ARG A 2 -3.31 15.19 13.09
N PHE A 3 -3.58 13.87 12.98
CA PHE A 3 -2.85 13.00 12.07
C PHE A 3 -2.85 13.66 10.69
N SER A 4 -1.74 13.60 9.98
CA SER A 4 -1.69 14.04 8.59
C SER A 4 -2.70 13.21 7.83
N GLU A 5 -3.91 13.75 7.61
CA GLU A 5 -4.86 13.13 6.72
C GLU A 5 -4.15 12.93 5.37
N ARG A 6 -4.14 11.70 4.87
CA ARG A 6 -3.65 11.40 3.52
C ARG A 6 -4.23 12.43 2.57
N LYS A 7 -3.36 13.21 1.94
CA LYS A 7 -3.80 14.18 0.95
C LYS A 7 -4.38 13.41 -0.23
N ARG A 8 -5.66 13.56 -0.47
CA ARG A 8 -6.35 12.90 -1.58
C ARG A 8 -5.81 13.43 -2.90
N LYS A 9 -5.78 12.57 -3.92
CA LYS A 9 -5.26 12.89 -5.24
C LYS A 9 -6.35 12.85 -6.28
N CYS A 10 -6.28 13.80 -7.22
CA CYS A 10 -7.14 13.88 -8.38
C CYS A 10 -6.32 14.00 -9.65
N PHE A 11 -6.52 13.08 -10.57
CA PHE A 11 -5.93 13.13 -11.90
C PHE A 11 -6.92 13.71 -12.91
N VAL A 12 -6.46 14.64 -13.76
CA VAL A 12 -7.29 15.26 -14.80
C VAL A 12 -6.92 14.71 -16.17
N VAL A 13 -7.89 14.07 -16.80
CA VAL A 13 -7.83 13.52 -18.16
C VAL A 13 -8.50 14.50 -19.11
N MET A 14 -7.72 15.17 -19.96
CA MET A 14 -8.22 16.17 -20.90
C MET A 14 -7.22 16.42 -22.02
N PRO A 15 -7.63 17.01 -23.15
CA PRO A 15 -6.70 17.48 -24.17
C PRO A 15 -5.74 18.54 -23.63
N PHE A 16 -4.60 18.75 -24.31
CA PHE A 16 -3.61 19.78 -23.97
C PHE A 16 -3.54 20.87 -25.04
N GLY A 17 -3.14 22.07 -24.62
CA GLY A 17 -2.91 23.21 -25.48
C GLY A 17 -4.18 23.70 -26.19
N GLU A 18 -3.99 24.43 -27.27
CA GLU A 18 -5.09 24.94 -28.10
C GLU A 18 -5.60 23.89 -29.07
N LYS A 19 -6.92 23.71 -29.12
CA LYS A 19 -7.61 22.80 -30.05
C LYS A 19 -8.77 23.53 -30.71
N LYS A 20 -9.18 23.08 -31.89
CA LYS A 20 -10.40 23.58 -32.54
C LYS A 20 -11.56 22.63 -32.28
N ASP A 21 -12.73 23.21 -31.96
CA ASP A 21 -13.98 22.46 -31.95
C ASP A 21 -14.46 22.14 -33.38
N PRO A 22 -15.49 21.30 -33.57
CA PRO A 22 -16.03 20.99 -34.89
C PRO A 22 -16.51 22.22 -35.68
N ASP A 23 -16.84 23.32 -35.02
CA ASP A 23 -17.29 24.58 -35.62
C ASP A 23 -16.10 25.52 -35.94
N GLY A 24 -14.86 25.10 -35.64
CA GLY A 24 -13.62 25.83 -35.90
C GLY A 24 -13.23 26.85 -34.84
N ASN A 25 -13.95 26.93 -33.71
CA ASN A 25 -13.60 27.82 -32.61
C ASN A 25 -12.41 27.27 -31.81
N GLU A 26 -11.49 28.12 -31.44
CA GLU A 26 -10.34 27.77 -30.61
C GLU A 26 -10.73 27.55 -29.15
N ILE A 27 -10.18 26.51 -28.54
CA ILE A 27 -10.35 26.15 -27.12
C ILE A 27 -8.97 26.02 -26.53
N ASP A 28 -8.65 26.86 -25.54
CA ASP A 28 -7.43 26.75 -24.72
C ASP A 28 -7.71 25.84 -23.53
N PHE A 29 -7.26 24.57 -23.63
CA PHE A 29 -7.40 23.57 -22.56
C PHE A 29 -6.47 23.82 -21.39
N ASP A 30 -5.37 24.53 -21.56
CA ASP A 30 -4.44 24.85 -20.49
C ASP A 30 -5.03 25.95 -19.59
N ASP A 31 -5.73 26.95 -20.17
CA ASP A 31 -6.46 27.94 -19.42
C ASP A 31 -7.63 27.31 -18.64
N ILE A 32 -8.41 26.44 -19.29
CA ILE A 32 -9.50 25.68 -18.65
C ILE A 32 -8.96 24.85 -17.47
N TYR A 33 -7.85 24.13 -17.67
CA TYR A 33 -7.25 23.35 -16.59
C TYR A 33 -6.87 24.24 -15.40
N ARG A 34 -6.04 25.28 -15.62
CA ARG A 34 -5.48 26.10 -14.53
C ARG A 34 -6.53 26.90 -13.79
N HIS A 35 -7.48 27.49 -14.50
CA HIS A 35 -8.42 28.47 -13.94
C HIS A 35 -9.79 27.91 -13.60
N PHE A 36 -10.11 26.72 -14.12
CA PHE A 36 -11.38 26.09 -13.83
C PHE A 36 -11.21 24.79 -13.05
N PHE A 37 -10.64 23.72 -13.62
CA PHE A 37 -10.62 22.40 -12.98
C PHE A 37 -9.71 22.37 -11.77
N LYS A 38 -8.45 22.78 -11.91
CA LYS A 38 -7.47 22.75 -10.82
C LYS A 38 -7.96 23.52 -9.60
N LYS A 39 -8.47 24.74 -9.79
CA LYS A 39 -9.04 25.54 -8.69
C LYS A 39 -10.24 24.87 -8.03
N ALA A 40 -11.18 24.31 -8.82
CA ALA A 40 -12.36 23.67 -8.26
C ALA A 40 -12.02 22.45 -7.41
N ILE A 41 -10.92 21.73 -7.74
CA ILE A 41 -10.46 20.52 -7.06
C ILE A 41 -9.61 20.90 -5.84
N GLU A 42 -8.65 21.81 -5.98
CA GLU A 42 -7.77 22.25 -4.89
C GLU A 42 -8.51 22.96 -3.75
N ASP A 43 -9.63 23.64 -4.04
CA ASP A 43 -10.54 24.20 -3.02
C ASP A 43 -11.11 23.15 -2.05
N LEU A 44 -11.01 21.86 -2.39
CA LEU A 44 -11.40 20.73 -1.54
C LEU A 44 -10.24 20.18 -0.67
N GLY A 45 -9.05 20.78 -0.78
CA GLY A 45 -7.83 20.23 -0.16
C GLY A 45 -7.28 18.99 -0.86
N VAL A 46 -7.70 18.73 -2.10
CA VAL A 46 -7.26 17.61 -2.94
C VAL A 46 -6.08 18.08 -3.80
N GLU A 47 -5.05 17.24 -3.91
CA GLU A 47 -3.95 17.45 -4.84
C GLU A 47 -4.43 17.17 -6.27
N CYS A 48 -4.24 18.14 -7.17
CA CYS A 48 -4.70 18.04 -8.53
C CYS A 48 -3.52 18.05 -9.52
N ILE A 49 -3.43 17.03 -10.34
CA ILE A 49 -2.38 16.87 -11.35
C ILE A 49 -2.96 16.50 -12.71
N ARG A 50 -2.32 16.96 -13.78
CA ARG A 50 -2.57 16.55 -15.16
C ARG A 50 -1.32 15.90 -15.73
N CYS A 51 -1.44 15.08 -16.77
CA CYS A 51 -0.35 14.26 -17.30
C CYS A 51 0.92 15.05 -17.69
N ASP A 52 0.79 16.28 -18.16
CA ASP A 52 1.92 17.16 -18.52
C ASP A 52 2.62 17.81 -17.31
N GLU A 53 2.07 17.69 -16.13
CA GLU A 53 2.70 18.13 -14.86
C GLU A 53 3.52 17.02 -14.18
N ILE A 54 3.59 15.82 -14.78
CA ILE A 54 4.37 14.69 -14.23
C ILE A 54 5.85 14.88 -14.58
N GLU A 55 6.68 15.22 -13.60
CA GLU A 55 8.12 15.47 -13.75
C GLU A 55 9.00 14.25 -13.41
N GLU A 56 8.44 13.04 -13.38
CA GLU A 56 9.15 11.84 -13.03
C GLU A 56 9.84 11.19 -14.23
N ALA A 57 11.04 10.59 -14.00
CA ALA A 57 11.73 9.82 -15.03
C ALA A 57 10.98 8.51 -15.34
N GLY A 58 10.86 8.17 -16.62
CA GLY A 58 10.23 6.93 -17.06
C GLY A 58 9.27 7.12 -18.24
N SER A 59 8.42 6.13 -18.49
CA SER A 59 7.39 6.22 -19.50
C SER A 59 6.21 7.06 -19.00
N ILE A 60 5.88 8.12 -19.71
CA ILE A 60 4.72 8.97 -19.34
C ILE A 60 3.41 8.18 -19.32
N HIS A 61 3.30 7.13 -20.18
CA HIS A 61 2.12 6.27 -20.22
C HIS A 61 1.99 5.39 -18.97
N GLU A 62 3.11 4.89 -18.42
CA GLU A 62 3.10 4.11 -17.19
C GLU A 62 2.57 4.95 -16.04
N LYS A 63 3.09 6.16 -15.88
CA LYS A 63 2.65 7.10 -14.84
C LYS A 63 1.20 7.53 -15.01
N MET A 64 0.78 7.81 -16.22
CA MET A 64 -0.61 8.12 -16.53
C MET A 64 -1.55 6.98 -16.10
N PHE A 65 -1.20 5.71 -16.40
CA PHE A 65 -2.00 4.55 -15.98
C PHE A 65 -2.01 4.36 -14.46
N GLU A 66 -0.88 4.61 -13.78
CA GLU A 66 -0.82 4.60 -12.33
C GLU A 66 -1.80 5.61 -11.73
N HIS A 67 -1.81 6.87 -12.18
CA HIS A 67 -2.74 7.89 -11.72
C HIS A 67 -4.20 7.54 -12.03
N ILE A 68 -4.50 7.09 -13.26
CA ILE A 68 -5.86 6.67 -13.65
C ILE A 68 -6.38 5.55 -12.72
N TYR A 69 -5.51 4.64 -12.31
CA TYR A 69 -5.88 3.51 -11.45
C TYR A 69 -5.91 3.87 -9.96
N GLN A 70 -4.89 4.59 -9.46
CA GLN A 70 -4.64 4.73 -8.02
C GLN A 70 -5.26 5.98 -7.39
N ASP A 71 -5.44 7.07 -8.18
CA ASP A 71 -5.93 8.31 -7.62
C ASP A 71 -7.40 8.20 -7.17
N ASP A 72 -7.71 8.85 -6.05
CA ASP A 72 -9.04 8.82 -5.43
C ASP A 72 -10.12 9.35 -6.37
N ILE A 73 -9.75 10.32 -7.23
CA ILE A 73 -10.65 11.04 -8.11
C ILE A 73 -10.02 11.13 -9.50
N VAL A 74 -10.83 10.93 -10.54
CA VAL A 74 -10.45 11.28 -11.91
C VAL A 74 -11.50 12.21 -12.50
N VAL A 75 -11.06 13.36 -13.03
CA VAL A 75 -11.90 14.32 -13.76
C VAL A 75 -11.60 14.18 -15.24
N VAL A 76 -12.61 13.95 -16.06
CA VAL A 76 -12.45 13.69 -17.49
C VAL A 76 -13.20 14.72 -18.33
N ASP A 77 -12.48 15.47 -19.13
CA ASP A 77 -13.07 16.44 -20.10
C ASP A 77 -13.23 15.80 -21.47
N ILE A 78 -14.49 15.54 -21.85
CA ILE A 78 -14.86 14.92 -23.12
C ILE A 78 -15.22 15.92 -24.22
N THR A 79 -14.84 17.19 -24.06
CA THR A 79 -15.27 18.31 -24.92
C THR A 79 -15.02 18.11 -26.41
N THR A 80 -13.85 17.55 -26.81
CA THR A 80 -13.49 17.43 -28.24
C THR A 80 -13.67 16.02 -28.79
N SER A 81 -14.33 15.13 -28.06
CA SER A 81 -14.46 13.72 -28.45
C SER A 81 -13.11 13.07 -28.80
N ASN A 82 -12.04 13.43 -28.05
CA ASN A 82 -10.69 12.93 -28.24
C ASN A 82 -10.60 11.44 -27.94
N ALA A 83 -10.10 10.64 -28.88
CA ALA A 83 -10.01 9.19 -28.75
C ALA A 83 -9.13 8.75 -27.57
N ASN A 84 -8.04 9.48 -27.26
CA ASN A 84 -7.18 9.17 -26.13
C ASN A 84 -7.92 9.37 -24.79
N VAL A 85 -8.68 10.47 -24.67
CA VAL A 85 -9.50 10.74 -23.48
C VAL A 85 -10.52 9.61 -23.24
N TYR A 86 -11.17 9.12 -24.30
CA TYR A 86 -12.09 7.98 -24.17
C TYR A 86 -11.39 6.66 -23.85
N TYR A 87 -10.19 6.44 -24.37
CA TYR A 87 -9.36 5.29 -24.01
C TYR A 87 -9.01 5.30 -22.51
N GLU A 88 -8.56 6.44 -22.02
CA GLU A 88 -8.22 6.67 -20.61
C GLU A 88 -9.45 6.53 -19.70
N LEU A 89 -10.60 7.07 -20.10
CA LEU A 89 -11.88 6.89 -19.40
C LEU A 89 -12.28 5.41 -19.35
N GLY A 90 -12.10 4.67 -20.45
CA GLY A 90 -12.37 3.23 -20.48
C GLY A 90 -11.49 2.45 -19.51
N ILE A 91 -10.20 2.80 -19.42
CA ILE A 91 -9.27 2.22 -18.45
C ILE A 91 -9.72 2.53 -17.02
N ARG A 92 -10.07 3.80 -16.72
CA ARG A 92 -10.60 4.19 -15.40
C ARG A 92 -11.82 3.36 -15.03
N HIS A 93 -12.79 3.24 -15.91
CA HIS A 93 -14.00 2.44 -15.67
C HIS A 93 -13.71 0.94 -15.50
N ALA A 94 -12.69 0.41 -16.18
CA ALA A 94 -12.32 -0.99 -16.03
C ALA A 94 -11.58 -1.30 -14.73
N LEU A 95 -10.77 -0.35 -14.24
CA LEU A 95 -9.85 -0.60 -13.13
C LEU A 95 -10.30 -0.03 -11.79
N ALA A 96 -11.17 0.97 -11.77
CA ALA A 96 -11.53 1.67 -10.53
C ALA A 96 -13.03 1.84 -10.36
N LYS A 97 -13.52 1.64 -9.12
CA LYS A 97 -14.89 1.94 -8.70
C LYS A 97 -15.08 3.41 -8.30
N GLY A 98 -13.96 4.08 -8.01
CA GLY A 98 -13.90 5.36 -7.33
C GLY A 98 -14.37 6.54 -8.17
N VAL A 99 -14.32 7.73 -7.60
CA VAL A 99 -14.99 8.93 -8.12
C VAL A 99 -14.46 9.34 -9.50
N THR A 100 -15.33 9.26 -10.51
CA THR A 100 -15.07 9.69 -11.88
C THR A 100 -16.06 10.80 -12.27
N VAL A 101 -15.55 12.00 -12.53
CA VAL A 101 -16.36 13.18 -12.87
C VAL A 101 -16.24 13.48 -14.36
N LEU A 102 -17.33 13.33 -15.11
CA LEU A 102 -17.35 13.65 -16.54
C LEU A 102 -17.78 15.11 -16.74
N ILE A 103 -17.06 15.82 -17.59
CA ILE A 103 -17.31 17.23 -17.91
C ILE A 103 -17.28 17.42 -19.42
N ARG A 104 -18.11 18.32 -19.92
CA ARG A 104 -18.11 18.75 -21.30
C ARG A 104 -18.44 20.22 -21.46
N ARG A 105 -17.92 20.83 -22.51
CA ARG A 105 -18.39 22.12 -22.99
C ARG A 105 -19.78 21.96 -23.64
N LYS A 106 -20.62 22.98 -23.50
CA LYS A 106 -21.92 23.06 -24.14
C LYS A 106 -21.81 22.86 -25.66
N GLY A 107 -22.68 22.04 -26.21
CA GLY A 107 -22.69 21.69 -27.65
C GLY A 107 -21.86 20.45 -27.99
N THR A 108 -21.04 19.90 -27.09
CA THR A 108 -20.33 18.64 -27.33
C THR A 108 -21.30 17.48 -27.45
N VAL A 109 -21.14 16.66 -28.48
CA VAL A 109 -21.93 15.43 -28.66
C VAL A 109 -21.43 14.35 -27.68
N ILE A 110 -22.34 13.75 -26.92
CA ILE A 110 -22.02 12.63 -26.04
C ILE A 110 -22.11 11.33 -26.85
N PRO A 111 -21.02 10.52 -26.91
CA PRO A 111 -21.06 9.19 -27.54
C PRO A 111 -22.06 8.27 -26.88
N PHE A 112 -22.65 7.37 -27.66
CA PHE A 112 -23.71 6.45 -27.22
C PHE A 112 -23.34 5.69 -25.93
N ASN A 113 -22.12 5.19 -25.83
CA ASN A 113 -21.69 4.34 -24.70
C ASN A 113 -21.63 5.07 -23.34
N ILE A 114 -21.66 6.40 -23.33
CA ILE A 114 -21.61 7.21 -22.09
C ILE A 114 -22.85 8.10 -21.91
N GLN A 115 -23.85 8.01 -22.80
CA GLN A 115 -25.08 8.83 -22.73
C GLN A 115 -25.87 8.65 -21.42
N GLY A 116 -25.77 7.47 -20.79
CA GLY A 116 -26.43 7.19 -19.51
C GLY A 116 -25.70 7.72 -18.28
N MET A 117 -24.53 8.30 -18.45
CA MET A 117 -23.71 8.79 -17.34
C MET A 117 -24.03 10.25 -17.00
N GLN A 118 -23.79 10.61 -15.74
CA GLN A 118 -23.91 12.01 -15.31
C GLN A 118 -22.72 12.81 -15.83
N VAL A 119 -23.00 13.77 -16.74
CA VAL A 119 -22.01 14.67 -17.31
C VAL A 119 -22.32 16.10 -16.88
N ILE A 120 -21.32 16.83 -16.39
CA ILE A 120 -21.42 18.26 -16.09
C ILE A 120 -21.21 19.03 -17.39
N GLU A 121 -22.21 19.86 -17.76
CA GLU A 121 -22.07 20.77 -18.89
C GLU A 121 -21.71 22.18 -18.41
N TYR A 122 -20.79 22.87 -19.13
CA TYR A 122 -20.44 24.26 -18.91
C TYR A 122 -20.41 25.06 -20.22
N ASP A 123 -20.68 26.34 -20.11
CA ASP A 123 -20.55 27.31 -21.19
C ASP A 123 -19.39 28.25 -20.85
N GLN A 124 -18.26 28.11 -21.55
CA GLN A 124 -17.03 28.86 -21.30
C GLN A 124 -17.25 30.37 -21.48
N GLY A 125 -18.15 30.78 -22.37
CA GLY A 125 -18.50 32.20 -22.61
C GLY A 125 -19.34 32.83 -21.49
N LYS A 126 -19.77 32.07 -20.48
CA LYS A 126 -20.63 32.53 -19.39
C LYS A 126 -20.03 32.26 -18.04
N PHE A 127 -19.53 33.28 -17.36
CA PHE A 127 -18.95 33.19 -16.04
C PHE A 127 -19.83 32.40 -15.04
N ALA A 128 -21.13 32.72 -15.00
CA ALA A 128 -22.07 32.04 -14.12
C ALA A 128 -22.18 30.54 -14.40
N SER A 129 -22.06 30.09 -15.65
CA SER A 129 -22.07 28.68 -16.01
C SER A 129 -20.81 27.96 -15.52
N VAL A 130 -19.65 28.59 -15.64
CA VAL A 130 -18.38 28.06 -15.15
C VAL A 130 -18.40 27.93 -13.62
N GLU A 131 -18.86 28.95 -12.90
CA GLU A 131 -18.96 28.89 -11.43
C GLU A 131 -19.97 27.83 -10.95
N GLN A 132 -21.10 27.68 -11.63
CA GLN A 132 -22.05 26.60 -11.36
C GLN A 132 -21.41 25.23 -11.58
N ALA A 133 -20.65 25.05 -12.66
CA ALA A 133 -19.96 23.79 -12.94
C ALA A 133 -18.89 23.47 -11.89
N LYS A 134 -18.11 24.47 -11.41
CA LYS A 134 -17.19 24.32 -10.28
C LYS A 134 -17.90 23.81 -9.03
N GLY A 135 -19.07 24.39 -8.71
CA GLY A 135 -19.90 23.93 -7.60
C GLY A 135 -20.30 22.46 -7.75
N ARG A 136 -20.79 22.06 -8.92
CA ARG A 136 -21.19 20.68 -9.22
C ARG A 136 -20.02 19.69 -9.14
N ILE A 137 -18.82 20.06 -9.62
CA ILE A 137 -17.60 19.24 -9.48
C ILE A 137 -17.35 18.97 -7.99
N ARG A 138 -17.33 20.03 -7.17
CA ARG A 138 -17.08 19.89 -5.72
C ARG A 138 -18.12 19.01 -5.04
N ASP A 139 -19.39 19.15 -5.39
CA ASP A 139 -20.46 18.37 -4.76
C ASP A 139 -20.39 16.90 -5.16
N ILE A 140 -20.12 16.57 -6.44
CA ILE A 140 -19.95 15.19 -6.91
C ILE A 140 -18.76 14.55 -6.23
N ILE A 141 -17.62 15.23 -6.14
CA ILE A 141 -16.42 14.73 -5.47
C ILE A 141 -16.71 14.46 -3.99
N ARG A 142 -17.27 15.41 -3.24
CA ARG A 142 -17.60 15.25 -1.82
C ARG A 142 -18.56 14.08 -1.58
N ASN A 143 -19.61 13.99 -2.39
CA ASN A 143 -20.61 12.94 -2.26
C ASN A 143 -20.05 11.57 -2.63
N GLY A 144 -19.27 11.47 -3.72
CA GLY A 144 -18.63 10.25 -4.17
C GLY A 144 -17.67 9.69 -3.12
N LEU A 145 -16.80 10.55 -2.57
CA LEU A 145 -15.85 10.17 -1.53
C LEU A 145 -16.53 9.74 -0.22
N ARG A 146 -17.65 10.40 0.15
CA ARG A 146 -18.41 10.05 1.36
C ARG A 146 -19.20 8.76 1.22
N GLN A 147 -19.83 8.54 0.06
CA GLN A 147 -20.74 7.42 -0.15
C GLN A 147 -20.05 6.16 -0.65
N ARG A 148 -18.80 6.26 -1.13
CA ARG A 148 -18.02 5.17 -1.74
C ARG A 148 -18.84 4.37 -2.78
N ARG A 149 -19.73 5.06 -3.52
CA ARG A 149 -20.55 4.43 -4.54
C ARG A 149 -19.71 4.03 -5.73
N ASN A 150 -20.04 2.88 -6.30
CA ASN A 150 -19.52 2.47 -7.59
C ASN A 150 -20.14 3.36 -8.68
N ASP A 151 -19.33 4.15 -9.37
CA ASP A 151 -19.72 5.01 -10.51
C ASP A 151 -19.24 4.44 -11.86
N SER A 152 -18.56 3.29 -11.83
CA SER A 152 -18.14 2.58 -13.04
C SER A 152 -19.24 1.69 -13.59
N PRO A 153 -19.67 1.89 -14.84
CA PRO A 153 -20.61 0.98 -15.50
C PRO A 153 -20.04 -0.43 -15.68
N VAL A 154 -18.72 -0.56 -15.87
CA VAL A 154 -18.04 -1.86 -16.04
C VAL A 154 -18.10 -2.66 -14.74
N HIS A 155 -17.74 -2.06 -13.62
CA HIS A 155 -17.82 -2.72 -12.32
C HIS A 155 -19.26 -3.06 -11.91
N SER A 156 -20.23 -2.22 -12.29
CA SER A 156 -21.65 -2.48 -11.99
C SER A 156 -22.22 -3.68 -12.76
N VAL A 157 -21.75 -3.90 -13.99
CA VAL A 157 -22.26 -5.00 -14.85
C VAL A 157 -21.51 -6.31 -14.57
N LEU A 158 -20.18 -6.24 -14.38
CA LEU A 158 -19.32 -7.42 -14.25
C LEU A 158 -19.06 -7.85 -12.80
N ASP A 159 -19.59 -7.11 -11.83
CA ASP A 159 -19.34 -7.31 -10.40
C ASP A 159 -17.82 -7.44 -10.08
N LEU A 160 -17.02 -6.59 -10.72
CA LEU A 160 -15.58 -6.58 -10.52
C LEU A 160 -15.25 -5.98 -9.16
N ASN A 161 -14.27 -6.57 -8.51
CA ASN A 161 -13.69 -6.03 -7.29
C ASN A 161 -12.18 -5.81 -7.48
N ILE A 162 -11.86 -4.79 -8.24
CA ILE A 162 -10.49 -4.29 -8.43
C ILE A 162 -10.34 -3.05 -7.55
N GLU A 163 -9.34 -3.06 -6.69
CA GLU A 163 -9.02 -1.92 -5.81
C GLU A 163 -7.55 -1.56 -5.94
N PRO A 164 -7.20 -0.25 -6.00
CA PRO A 164 -5.82 0.18 -5.94
C PRO A 164 -5.11 -0.33 -4.68
N GLU A 165 -3.88 -0.78 -4.82
CA GLU A 165 -3.07 -1.26 -3.69
C GLU A 165 -2.65 -0.12 -2.74
N GLY A 166 -2.77 1.13 -3.16
CA GLY A 166 -2.24 2.31 -2.46
C GLY A 166 -0.82 2.65 -2.93
N SER A 167 -0.33 3.81 -2.51
CA SER A 167 1.04 4.25 -2.81
C SER A 167 2.01 3.75 -1.73
N PRO A 168 3.22 3.27 -2.10
CA PRO A 168 4.24 2.92 -1.12
C PRO A 168 4.56 4.08 -0.19
N ILE A 169 4.84 3.79 1.07
CA ILE A 169 5.27 4.76 2.07
C ILE A 169 6.80 4.71 2.17
N ASP A 170 7.47 5.82 1.86
CA ASP A 170 8.93 5.89 1.87
C ASP A 170 9.53 6.05 3.28
N ARG A 171 8.73 6.51 4.24
CA ARG A 171 9.18 6.77 5.61
C ARG A 171 8.79 5.66 6.56
N THR A 172 9.72 5.30 7.45
CA THR A 172 9.45 4.37 8.54
C THR A 172 9.04 5.16 9.77
N GLU A 173 7.75 5.08 10.12
CA GLU A 173 7.15 5.71 11.29
C GLU A 173 6.49 4.64 12.15
N ARG A 174 6.40 4.89 13.46
CA ARG A 174 5.79 3.97 14.42
C ARG A 174 4.60 4.64 15.09
N PHE A 175 3.44 3.97 15.06
CA PHE A 175 2.21 4.37 15.72
C PHE A 175 1.83 3.31 16.75
N GLU A 176 1.40 3.70 17.94
CA GLU A 176 1.09 2.76 19.02
C GLU A 176 -0.27 3.07 19.68
N TRP A 177 -0.95 2.01 20.06
CA TRP A 177 -2.17 2.02 20.87
C TRP A 177 -1.96 1.09 22.04
N SER A 178 -2.22 1.58 23.27
CA SER A 178 -2.19 0.76 24.49
C SER A 178 -3.53 0.08 24.69
N LEU A 179 -3.52 -1.13 25.27
CA LEU A 179 -4.73 -1.75 25.77
C LEU A 179 -5.24 -0.94 26.98
N LYS A 180 -6.54 -0.62 27.02
CA LYS A 180 -7.13 0.16 28.13
C LYS A 180 -7.02 -0.55 29.47
N GLU A 181 -7.04 -1.88 29.48
CA GLU A 181 -6.92 -2.70 30.71
C GLU A 181 -5.46 -2.86 31.17
N ASN A 182 -4.48 -2.62 30.28
CA ASN A 182 -3.06 -2.74 30.58
C ASN A 182 -2.22 -1.89 29.64
N GLU A 183 -1.83 -0.69 30.06
CA GLU A 183 -1.09 0.29 29.27
C GLU A 183 0.32 -0.18 28.84
N ASP A 184 0.89 -1.18 29.50
CA ASP A 184 2.17 -1.77 29.14
C ASP A 184 2.07 -2.66 27.89
N VAL A 185 0.86 -3.09 27.53
CA VAL A 185 0.59 -3.93 26.36
C VAL A 185 0.11 -3.09 25.20
N ARG A 186 0.77 -3.22 24.05
CA ARG A 186 0.53 -2.35 22.92
C ARG A 186 0.35 -3.12 21.62
N VAL A 187 -0.51 -2.58 20.78
CA VAL A 187 -0.60 -2.92 19.36
C VAL A 187 -0.20 -1.69 18.57
N GLY A 188 0.58 -1.85 17.51
CA GLY A 188 1.07 -0.72 16.74
C GLY A 188 1.18 -1.00 15.25
N LEU A 189 1.49 0.06 14.52
CA LEU A 189 1.76 0.04 13.10
C LEU A 189 3.16 0.57 12.86
N ILE A 190 3.87 -0.04 11.90
CA ILE A 190 5.16 0.45 11.40
C ILE A 190 5.00 0.62 9.90
N THR A 191 5.37 1.80 9.38
CA THR A 191 5.21 2.11 7.96
C THR A 191 6.48 1.83 7.15
N GLY A 192 6.33 1.70 5.85
CA GLY A 192 7.42 1.65 4.88
C GLY A 192 8.04 0.27 4.67
N ASP A 193 9.30 0.28 4.23
CA ASP A 193 10.03 -0.95 3.90
C ASP A 193 10.54 -1.65 5.16
N ILE A 194 10.34 -2.97 5.22
CA ILE A 194 10.83 -3.80 6.34
C ILE A 194 12.35 -3.69 6.54
N GLN A 195 13.11 -3.44 5.48
CA GLN A 195 14.57 -3.28 5.55
C GLN A 195 15.01 -2.11 6.46
N ASN A 196 14.12 -1.15 6.68
CA ASN A 196 14.39 0.02 7.52
C ASN A 196 13.91 -0.16 8.96
N VAL A 197 13.29 -1.28 9.30
CA VAL A 197 12.78 -1.53 10.66
C VAL A 197 13.89 -2.05 11.55
N THR A 198 14.06 -1.46 12.74
CA THR A 198 15.01 -1.89 13.76
C THR A 198 14.35 -2.02 15.12
N ASP A 199 15.07 -2.64 16.06
CA ASP A 199 14.70 -2.70 17.49
C ASP A 199 13.34 -3.39 17.77
N ILE A 200 13.00 -4.40 16.93
CA ILE A 200 11.91 -5.33 17.16
C ILE A 200 12.50 -6.74 17.39
N ASP A 201 12.14 -7.36 18.51
CA ASP A 201 12.76 -8.61 18.95
C ASP A 201 12.53 -9.78 17.99
N VAL A 202 11.32 -9.87 17.43
CA VAL A 202 10.92 -10.96 16.52
C VAL A 202 10.33 -10.39 15.24
N TRP A 203 10.83 -10.87 14.10
CA TRP A 203 10.17 -10.66 12.82
C TRP A 203 9.47 -11.90 12.34
N VAL A 204 8.25 -11.76 11.89
CA VAL A 204 7.48 -12.84 11.31
C VAL A 204 7.72 -12.91 9.81
N ASN A 205 8.04 -14.11 9.33
CA ASN A 205 8.22 -14.42 7.92
C ASN A 205 7.05 -15.30 7.43
N PRO A 206 6.11 -14.77 6.64
CA PRO A 206 5.01 -15.54 6.11
C PRO A 206 5.51 -16.46 4.98
N GLU A 207 5.47 -17.76 5.26
CA GLU A 207 5.90 -18.82 4.35
C GLU A 207 4.70 -19.66 3.85
N ASN A 208 4.99 -20.56 2.92
CA ASN A 208 4.09 -21.61 2.51
C ASN A 208 4.18 -22.82 3.45
N THR A 209 3.26 -23.76 3.32
CA THR A 209 3.25 -25.00 4.13
C THR A 209 4.46 -25.91 3.91
N SER A 210 5.23 -25.72 2.83
CA SER A 210 6.49 -26.42 2.62
C SER A 210 7.68 -25.71 3.27
N MET A 211 7.48 -24.57 3.92
CA MET A 211 8.52 -23.76 4.58
C MET A 211 9.70 -23.42 3.66
N GLN A 212 9.43 -23.19 2.37
CA GLN A 212 10.43 -22.83 1.38
C GLN A 212 10.54 -21.32 1.29
N MET A 213 11.66 -20.78 1.75
CA MET A 213 11.95 -19.36 1.62
C MET A 213 12.11 -18.94 0.16
N ALA A 214 11.67 -17.72 -0.16
CA ALA A 214 11.93 -17.08 -1.43
C ALA A 214 13.43 -16.92 -1.69
N ARG A 215 13.82 -16.69 -2.95
CA ARG A 215 15.23 -16.45 -3.28
C ARG A 215 15.71 -15.14 -2.64
N PRO A 216 17.00 -15.04 -2.22
CA PRO A 216 17.51 -13.85 -1.53
C PRO A 216 17.40 -12.52 -2.29
N PHE A 217 17.18 -12.59 -3.60
CA PHE A 217 17.08 -11.40 -4.48
C PHE A 217 15.64 -11.12 -4.95
N GLU A 218 14.67 -11.87 -4.46
CA GLU A 218 13.27 -11.61 -4.74
C GLU A 218 12.76 -10.46 -3.85
N ASN A 219 12.01 -9.54 -4.46
CA ASN A 219 11.37 -8.44 -3.74
C ASN A 219 10.13 -8.94 -2.98
N SER A 220 10.38 -9.71 -1.93
CA SER A 220 9.37 -10.26 -1.03
C SER A 220 9.90 -10.25 0.41
N ILE A 221 9.01 -10.25 1.39
CA ILE A 221 9.39 -10.29 2.82
C ILE A 221 10.35 -11.46 3.09
N SER A 222 10.05 -12.66 2.58
CA SER A 222 10.88 -13.84 2.75
C SER A 222 12.27 -13.68 2.10
N GLY A 223 12.34 -13.15 0.88
CA GLY A 223 13.61 -12.88 0.20
C GLY A 223 14.46 -11.84 0.93
N ILE A 224 13.82 -10.76 1.39
CA ILE A 224 14.49 -9.68 2.15
C ILE A 224 15.05 -10.24 3.47
N ILE A 225 14.26 -10.93 4.27
CA ILE A 225 14.70 -11.54 5.54
C ILE A 225 15.85 -12.49 5.31
N ARG A 226 15.75 -13.35 4.29
CA ARG A 226 16.81 -14.28 3.92
C ARG A 226 18.10 -13.59 3.55
N TYR A 227 18.03 -12.53 2.74
CA TYR A 227 19.20 -11.74 2.35
C TYR A 227 19.82 -10.98 3.53
N LEU A 228 19.00 -10.32 4.36
CA LEU A 228 19.49 -9.55 5.51
C LEU A 228 20.12 -10.44 6.57
N GLY A 229 19.62 -11.64 6.78
CA GLY A 229 20.12 -12.56 7.78
C GLY A 229 21.32 -13.43 7.33
N ALA A 230 21.64 -13.42 6.04
CA ALA A 230 22.77 -14.16 5.50
C ALA A 230 24.12 -13.53 5.91
N GLU A 231 25.14 -14.37 6.08
CA GLU A 231 26.52 -13.90 6.14
C GLU A 231 26.99 -13.54 4.75
N LYS A 232 27.52 -12.34 4.60
CA LYS A 232 27.95 -11.78 3.32
C LYS A 232 29.43 -11.48 3.32
N ASP A 233 30.01 -11.54 2.14
CA ASP A 233 31.34 -11.05 1.88
C ASP A 233 31.36 -9.51 2.04
N PRO A 234 32.22 -8.96 2.90
CA PRO A 234 32.27 -7.52 3.14
C PRO A 234 32.71 -6.70 1.91
N ASP A 235 33.46 -7.32 0.98
CA ASP A 235 34.04 -6.61 -0.16
C ASP A 235 33.08 -6.53 -1.36
N ASN A 236 32.23 -7.53 -1.54
CA ASN A 236 31.36 -7.63 -2.72
C ASN A 236 29.87 -7.89 -2.43
N GLY A 237 29.51 -8.08 -1.15
CA GLY A 237 28.13 -8.33 -0.72
C GLY A 237 27.53 -9.69 -1.12
N GLN A 238 28.35 -10.63 -1.65
CA GLN A 238 27.90 -11.97 -1.99
C GLN A 238 27.60 -12.78 -0.75
N ILE A 239 26.55 -13.59 -0.80
CA ILE A 239 26.17 -14.48 0.29
C ILE A 239 27.23 -15.61 0.41
N LYS A 240 27.87 -15.70 1.59
CA LYS A 240 28.76 -16.78 1.97
C LYS A 240 28.00 -17.94 2.64
N THR A 241 27.10 -17.59 3.55
CA THR A 241 26.28 -18.56 4.30
C THR A 241 24.85 -18.10 4.32
N ASP A 242 23.94 -18.95 3.88
CA ASP A 242 22.50 -18.72 3.92
C ASP A 242 21.93 -19.15 5.29
N THR A 243 22.24 -18.39 6.31
CA THR A 243 22.06 -18.74 7.73
C THR A 243 20.62 -19.07 8.08
N ILE A 244 19.66 -18.22 7.66
CA ILE A 244 18.25 -18.39 8.04
C ILE A 244 17.62 -19.56 7.32
N ALA A 245 17.85 -19.69 6.01
CA ALA A 245 17.28 -20.78 5.23
C ALA A 245 17.78 -22.14 5.72
N LYS A 246 19.10 -22.22 6.05
CA LYS A 246 19.66 -23.44 6.62
C LYS A 246 19.06 -23.77 8.00
N ALA A 247 18.94 -22.77 8.87
CA ALA A 247 18.31 -22.98 10.18
C ALA A 247 16.84 -23.43 10.06
N LEU A 248 16.11 -22.94 9.05
CA LEU A 248 14.74 -23.38 8.79
C LEU A 248 14.69 -24.83 8.26
N GLU A 249 15.62 -25.20 7.36
CA GLU A 249 15.76 -26.57 6.88
C GLU A 249 16.05 -27.55 8.03
N ASP A 250 16.96 -27.18 8.93
CA ASP A 250 17.27 -27.96 10.13
C ASP A 250 16.02 -28.14 11.04
N LYS A 251 15.21 -27.08 11.21
CA LYS A 251 13.94 -27.12 11.96
C LYS A 251 12.86 -27.97 11.26
N MET A 252 12.88 -28.02 9.94
CA MET A 252 12.01 -28.94 9.19
C MET A 252 12.33 -30.42 9.44
N ASN A 253 13.57 -30.73 9.77
CA ASN A 253 14.00 -32.06 10.14
C ASN A 253 13.52 -33.18 9.18
N GLY A 254 13.70 -32.94 7.87
CA GLY A 254 13.29 -33.83 6.80
C GLY A 254 11.80 -33.87 6.46
N ARG A 255 10.97 -33.06 7.14
CA ARG A 255 9.56 -32.88 6.78
C ARG A 255 9.45 -32.09 5.47
N THR A 256 8.59 -32.54 4.57
CA THR A 256 8.32 -31.83 3.30
C THR A 256 7.27 -30.75 3.46
N THR A 257 6.40 -30.87 4.45
CA THR A 257 5.32 -29.88 4.73
C THR A 257 5.04 -29.83 6.23
N VAL A 258 4.39 -28.77 6.64
CA VAL A 258 3.82 -28.59 7.98
C VAL A 258 2.34 -28.22 7.87
N ASP A 259 1.61 -28.35 8.98
CA ASP A 259 0.22 -27.94 9.04
C ASP A 259 0.07 -26.42 8.85
N PRO A 260 -1.05 -25.96 8.26
CA PRO A 260 -1.35 -24.53 8.15
C PRO A 260 -1.31 -23.84 9.52
N ALA A 261 -0.78 -22.61 9.54
CA ALA A 261 -0.55 -21.80 10.72
C ALA A 261 0.52 -22.35 11.70
N THR A 262 1.32 -23.36 11.31
CA THR A 262 2.51 -23.76 12.06
C THR A 262 3.52 -22.62 12.10
N VAL A 263 4.17 -22.43 13.25
CA VAL A 263 5.24 -21.45 13.45
C VAL A 263 6.52 -22.18 13.81
N LEU A 264 7.61 -21.93 13.08
CA LEU A 264 8.95 -22.43 13.36
C LEU A 264 9.87 -21.24 13.65
N ALA A 265 10.52 -21.26 14.81
CA ALA A 265 11.45 -20.22 15.21
C ALA A 265 12.88 -20.57 14.79
N THR A 266 13.59 -19.60 14.20
CA THR A 266 15.02 -19.71 13.86
C THR A 266 15.81 -18.53 14.40
N THR A 267 17.13 -18.63 14.30
CA THR A 267 18.04 -17.47 14.48
C THR A 267 17.72 -16.39 13.45
N SER A 268 18.03 -15.16 13.78
CA SER A 268 17.96 -14.01 12.87
C SER A 268 19.27 -13.79 12.07
N GLY A 269 20.28 -14.62 12.29
CA GLY A 269 21.57 -14.50 11.61
C GLY A 269 22.20 -13.11 11.80
N ALA A 270 22.70 -12.53 10.70
CA ALA A 270 23.33 -11.20 10.71
C ALA A 270 22.41 -10.07 11.18
N MET A 271 21.09 -10.25 11.12
CA MET A 271 20.11 -9.24 11.56
C MET A 271 20.16 -8.98 13.08
N GLN A 272 20.71 -9.90 13.88
CA GLN A 272 20.90 -9.65 15.30
C GLN A 272 21.83 -8.45 15.54
N GLY A 273 22.87 -8.31 14.75
CA GLY A 273 23.80 -7.20 14.81
C GLY A 273 23.27 -5.93 14.16
N THR A 274 22.69 -6.04 12.98
CA THR A 274 22.30 -4.90 12.13
C THR A 274 20.94 -4.30 12.48
N HIS A 275 19.93 -5.13 12.76
CA HIS A 275 18.53 -4.71 12.98
C HIS A 275 18.05 -4.93 14.42
N LYS A 276 18.89 -5.54 15.28
CA LYS A 276 18.55 -5.91 16.67
C LYS A 276 17.42 -6.95 16.76
N VAL A 277 17.23 -7.73 15.72
CA VAL A 277 16.25 -8.81 15.66
C VAL A 277 16.82 -10.04 16.33
N LYS A 278 16.12 -10.62 17.30
CA LYS A 278 16.57 -11.80 18.06
C LYS A 278 16.20 -13.11 17.36
N ARG A 279 14.99 -13.20 16.80
CA ARG A 279 14.44 -14.40 16.18
C ARG A 279 13.63 -14.07 14.92
N ILE A 280 13.59 -15.07 14.03
CA ILE A 280 12.64 -15.08 12.90
C ILE A 280 11.61 -16.16 13.15
N PHE A 281 10.33 -15.81 13.09
CA PHE A 281 9.22 -16.76 13.16
C PHE A 281 8.69 -17.02 11.75
N HIS A 282 9.04 -18.20 11.20
CA HIS A 282 8.52 -18.67 9.92
C HIS A 282 7.13 -19.26 10.14
N MET A 283 6.18 -18.77 9.38
CA MET A 283 4.77 -19.03 9.62
C MET A 283 4.09 -19.57 8.36
N ALA A 284 3.52 -20.77 8.41
CA ALA A 284 2.81 -21.39 7.30
C ALA A 284 1.48 -20.66 7.01
N ALA A 285 1.57 -19.48 6.41
CA ALA A 285 0.44 -18.60 6.10
C ALA A 285 -0.18 -18.86 4.71
N ASN A 286 0.49 -19.67 3.88
CA ASN A 286 0.08 -19.90 2.50
C ASN A 286 0.18 -21.38 2.12
N TYR A 287 -0.69 -21.82 1.20
CA TYR A 287 -0.49 -23.03 0.40
C TYR A 287 0.28 -22.66 -0.87
N GLY A 288 0.94 -23.65 -1.48
CA GLY A 288 1.63 -23.49 -2.77
C GLY A 288 3.13 -23.67 -2.67
N GLN A 289 3.80 -23.50 -3.81
CA GLN A 289 5.23 -23.67 -3.95
C GLN A 289 5.84 -22.48 -4.70
N VAL A 290 7.12 -22.24 -4.49
CA VAL A 290 7.88 -21.22 -5.21
C VAL A 290 7.72 -21.41 -6.72
N GLY A 291 7.31 -20.36 -7.43
CA GLY A 291 7.10 -20.38 -8.89
C GLY A 291 5.75 -20.93 -9.37
N GLN A 292 4.90 -21.46 -8.48
CA GLN A 292 3.56 -21.99 -8.82
C GLN A 292 2.41 -21.13 -8.27
N GLY A 293 2.75 -20.06 -7.55
CA GLY A 293 1.80 -19.18 -6.88
C GLY A 293 1.45 -19.63 -5.47
N TYR A 294 0.95 -18.71 -4.69
CA TYR A 294 0.62 -18.88 -3.28
C TYR A 294 -0.85 -18.57 -3.03
N ILE A 295 -1.47 -19.34 -2.16
CA ILE A 295 -2.85 -19.21 -1.73
C ILE A 295 -2.84 -19.03 -0.22
N PRO A 296 -3.36 -17.91 0.33
CA PRO A 296 -3.51 -17.79 1.78
C PRO A 296 -4.32 -18.95 2.36
N ILE A 297 -3.95 -19.39 3.56
CA ILE A 297 -4.75 -20.37 4.30
C ILE A 297 -6.10 -19.75 4.71
N ASP A 298 -7.13 -20.58 4.95
CA ASP A 298 -8.49 -20.12 5.22
C ASP A 298 -8.62 -19.21 6.47
N GLN A 299 -7.80 -19.47 7.48
CA GLN A 299 -7.84 -18.74 8.76
C GLN A 299 -6.48 -18.10 9.07
N VAL A 300 -6.09 -17.10 8.28
CA VAL A 300 -4.79 -16.41 8.46
C VAL A 300 -4.62 -15.80 9.85
N SER A 301 -5.72 -15.38 10.52
CA SER A 301 -5.68 -14.85 11.89
C SER A 301 -5.16 -15.88 12.92
N ARG A 302 -5.29 -17.20 12.67
CA ARG A 302 -4.67 -18.25 13.52
C ARG A 302 -3.16 -18.13 13.56
N CYS A 303 -2.56 -17.65 12.47
CA CYS A 303 -1.14 -17.40 12.40
C CYS A 303 -0.68 -16.40 13.44
N ILE A 304 -1.43 -15.31 13.61
CA ILE A 304 -1.14 -14.26 14.62
C ILE A 304 -1.15 -14.89 16.02
N VAL A 305 -2.22 -15.62 16.34
CA VAL A 305 -2.38 -16.28 17.65
C VAL A 305 -1.26 -17.29 17.91
N ASN A 306 -0.91 -18.11 16.92
CA ASN A 306 0.13 -19.12 17.07
C ASN A 306 1.52 -18.50 17.23
N ALA A 307 1.83 -17.42 16.49
CA ALA A 307 3.07 -16.70 16.67
C ALA A 307 3.18 -16.07 18.07
N LEU A 308 2.10 -15.46 18.56
CA LEU A 308 2.08 -14.89 19.92
C LEU A 308 2.16 -15.94 21.05
N LYS A 309 1.74 -17.20 20.77
CA LYS A 309 1.89 -18.33 21.69
C LYS A 309 3.26 -18.95 21.66
N THR A 310 4.01 -18.76 20.56
CA THR A 310 5.32 -19.40 20.40
C THR A 310 6.30 -18.81 21.40
N SER A 311 6.92 -19.70 22.19
CA SER A 311 7.94 -19.30 23.16
C SER A 311 9.25 -18.96 22.44
N MET A 312 10.03 -18.09 23.03
CA MET A 312 11.38 -17.77 22.57
C MET A 312 12.45 -18.68 23.16
N GLU A 313 12.01 -19.75 23.88
CA GLU A 313 12.83 -20.62 24.68
C GLU A 313 13.72 -21.55 23.85
N GLU A 314 14.87 -21.11 23.42
CA GLU A 314 15.97 -22.06 23.16
C GLU A 314 17.35 -21.58 23.66
N ASP A 315 17.54 -20.31 24.02
CA ASP A 315 18.86 -19.83 24.53
C ASP A 315 18.70 -18.65 25.52
N GLY A 316 18.08 -18.88 26.64
CA GLY A 316 18.00 -17.88 27.71
C GLY A 316 16.63 -17.22 27.82
N GLU A 317 16.29 -16.75 29.00
CA GLU A 317 15.02 -16.22 29.42
C GLU A 317 14.38 -15.30 28.34
N PRO A 318 13.14 -15.53 27.93
CA PRO A 318 12.42 -14.58 27.13
C PRO A 318 12.28 -13.31 27.97
N GLY A 319 12.89 -12.23 27.55
CA GLY A 319 12.68 -10.95 28.22
C GLY A 319 11.19 -10.67 28.26
N LYS A 320 10.60 -10.66 29.46
CA LYS A 320 9.20 -10.26 29.64
C LYS A 320 8.99 -8.93 28.94
N GLY A 321 8.07 -8.86 27.98
CA GLY A 321 7.78 -7.65 27.25
C GLY A 321 8.39 -7.56 25.85
N ALA A 322 8.70 -8.70 25.23
CA ALA A 322 9.21 -8.75 23.87
C ALA A 322 8.24 -8.10 22.85
N SER A 323 8.83 -7.65 21.75
CA SER A 323 8.12 -7.08 20.60
C SER A 323 8.14 -8.04 19.40
N ILE A 324 7.06 -8.04 18.61
CA ILE A 324 6.92 -8.85 17.41
C ILE A 324 6.38 -8.01 16.24
N LEU A 325 6.94 -8.19 15.05
CA LEU A 325 6.51 -7.55 13.82
C LEU A 325 5.84 -8.56 12.88
N PHE A 326 4.64 -8.27 12.50
CA PHE A 326 3.87 -9.00 11.50
C PHE A 326 3.81 -8.20 10.19
N PRO A 327 4.31 -8.71 9.06
CA PRO A 327 3.89 -8.19 7.77
C PRO A 327 2.37 -8.38 7.61
N LEU A 328 1.69 -7.44 6.97
CA LEU A 328 0.30 -7.65 6.61
C LEU A 328 0.22 -8.78 5.57
N MET A 329 -0.52 -9.83 5.93
CA MET A 329 -0.65 -11.03 5.12
C MET A 329 -1.94 -11.02 4.33
N ALA A 330 -1.93 -11.72 3.17
CA ALA A 330 -3.10 -11.84 2.31
C ALA A 330 -3.63 -10.50 1.76
N THR A 331 -2.82 -9.45 1.76
CA THR A 331 -3.21 -8.11 1.27
C THR A 331 -3.35 -8.07 -0.24
N ARG A 332 -2.63 -8.92 -0.99
CA ARG A 332 -2.79 -9.01 -2.44
C ARG A 332 -4.07 -9.76 -2.80
N SER A 333 -4.84 -9.14 -3.68
CA SER A 333 -6.19 -9.54 -4.02
C SER A 333 -6.31 -10.97 -4.55
N ARG A 334 -7.15 -11.77 -3.89
CA ARG A 334 -7.93 -12.78 -4.60
C ARG A 334 -9.34 -12.24 -4.78
N ARG A 335 -9.88 -12.39 -6.01
CA ARG A 335 -11.24 -12.04 -6.44
C ARG A 335 -12.17 -11.62 -5.29
N GLY A 336 -12.37 -10.34 -5.15
CA GLY A 336 -13.53 -9.80 -4.46
C GLY A 336 -13.39 -9.42 -2.98
N ALA A 337 -12.30 -9.75 -2.28
CA ALA A 337 -12.18 -9.37 -0.86
C ALA A 337 -11.59 -7.95 -0.70
N VAL A 338 -12.30 -7.10 0.00
CA VAL A 338 -11.86 -5.74 0.37
C VAL A 338 -10.67 -5.83 1.33
N LEU A 339 -9.77 -4.85 1.31
CA LEU A 339 -8.58 -4.83 2.17
C LEU A 339 -8.96 -4.90 3.66
N GLU A 340 -10.03 -4.20 4.06
CA GLU A 340 -10.56 -4.19 5.42
C GLU A 340 -10.88 -5.60 5.94
N ASP A 341 -11.55 -6.41 5.11
CA ASP A 341 -11.96 -7.77 5.49
C ASP A 341 -10.76 -8.71 5.74
N ARG A 342 -9.61 -8.36 5.20
CA ARG A 342 -8.36 -9.14 5.34
C ARG A 342 -7.52 -8.66 6.52
N VAL A 343 -7.45 -7.35 6.73
CA VAL A 343 -6.60 -6.73 7.76
C VAL A 343 -7.25 -6.75 9.14
N LYS A 344 -8.55 -6.41 9.25
CA LYS A 344 -9.28 -6.38 10.53
C LYS A 344 -9.18 -7.67 11.34
N PRO A 345 -9.33 -8.88 10.76
CA PRO A 345 -9.17 -10.12 11.52
C PRO A 345 -7.77 -10.32 12.11
N LEU A 346 -6.71 -9.80 11.45
CA LEU A 346 -5.34 -9.93 11.94
C LEU A 346 -5.11 -9.04 13.17
N LEU A 347 -5.50 -7.76 13.07
CA LEU A 347 -5.43 -6.81 14.18
C LEU A 347 -6.28 -7.26 15.37
N ASN A 348 -7.53 -7.69 15.11
CA ASN A 348 -8.42 -8.20 16.14
C ASN A 348 -7.85 -9.41 16.87
N ALA A 349 -7.25 -10.35 16.16
CA ALA A 349 -6.62 -11.54 16.75
C ALA A 349 -5.46 -11.17 17.70
N ALA A 350 -4.65 -10.16 17.33
CA ALA A 350 -3.56 -9.68 18.17
C ALA A 350 -4.10 -9.00 19.43
N ILE A 351 -5.05 -8.06 19.28
CA ILE A 351 -5.67 -7.34 20.42
C ILE A 351 -6.31 -8.34 21.39
N GLU A 352 -7.12 -9.26 20.89
CA GLU A 352 -7.82 -10.25 21.70
C GLU A 352 -6.86 -11.20 22.44
N TYR A 353 -5.82 -11.67 21.76
CA TYR A 353 -4.83 -12.53 22.40
C TYR A 353 -4.06 -11.81 23.49
N LEU A 354 -3.56 -10.61 23.22
CA LEU A 354 -2.78 -9.81 24.15
C LEU A 354 -3.61 -9.39 25.37
N ALA A 355 -4.89 -9.04 25.19
CA ALA A 355 -5.80 -8.72 26.29
C ALA A 355 -6.02 -9.91 27.23
N ARG A 356 -6.15 -11.13 26.66
CA ARG A 356 -6.36 -12.35 27.45
C ARG A 356 -5.08 -12.90 28.09
N ASN A 357 -3.90 -12.46 27.65
CA ASN A 357 -2.60 -12.98 28.09
C ASN A 357 -1.65 -11.87 28.53
N PRO A 358 -1.99 -11.05 29.52
CA PRO A 358 -1.18 -9.88 29.93
C PRO A 358 0.19 -10.26 30.50
N GLY A 359 0.38 -11.51 30.95
CA GLY A 359 1.66 -12.07 31.41
C GLY A 359 2.45 -12.82 30.36
N GLY A 360 2.02 -12.82 29.08
CA GLY A 360 2.67 -13.54 28.00
C GLY A 360 4.05 -12.99 27.62
N THR A 361 4.74 -13.70 26.73
CA THR A 361 6.06 -13.35 26.23
C THR A 361 6.06 -11.99 25.54
N PHE A 362 5.05 -11.73 24.71
CA PHE A 362 4.93 -10.51 23.92
C PHE A 362 4.04 -9.48 24.62
N ARG A 363 4.52 -8.24 24.68
CA ARG A 363 3.75 -7.07 25.12
C ARG A 363 3.53 -6.04 24.02
N ARG A 364 4.23 -6.17 22.91
CA ARG A 364 4.10 -5.26 21.77
C ARG A 364 3.99 -6.06 20.48
N ALA A 365 2.87 -5.90 19.78
CA ALA A 365 2.64 -6.49 18.47
C ALA A 365 2.49 -5.38 17.43
N TYR A 366 3.36 -5.36 16.45
CA TYR A 366 3.35 -4.39 15.36
C TYR A 366 2.93 -5.02 14.06
N PHE A 367 2.24 -4.26 13.22
CA PHE A 367 1.91 -4.63 11.86
C PHE A 367 2.61 -3.69 10.89
N LEU A 368 3.31 -4.26 9.91
CA LEU A 368 3.98 -3.51 8.87
C LEU A 368 2.97 -3.08 7.81
N THR A 369 2.83 -1.78 7.61
CA THR A 369 2.01 -1.19 6.55
C THR A 369 2.92 -0.61 5.47
N TYR A 370 2.92 -1.23 4.30
CA TYR A 370 3.77 -0.82 3.19
C TYR A 370 3.16 0.32 2.38
N THR A 371 1.83 0.37 2.29
CA THR A 371 1.11 1.39 1.52
C THR A 371 0.28 2.31 2.40
N ASP A 372 0.01 3.52 1.90
CA ASP A 372 -0.85 4.49 2.55
C ASP A 372 -2.29 3.98 2.78
N LYS A 373 -2.78 3.14 1.87
CA LYS A 373 -4.09 2.49 2.00
C LYS A 373 -4.10 1.48 3.14
N GLU A 374 -3.06 0.64 3.25
CA GLU A 374 -2.91 -0.30 4.37
C GLU A 374 -2.86 0.44 5.70
N LEU A 375 -2.06 1.51 5.77
CA LEU A 375 -1.97 2.36 6.95
C LEU A 375 -3.33 2.94 7.34
N GLY A 376 -4.05 3.55 6.38
CA GLY A 376 -5.36 4.16 6.64
C GLY A 376 -6.39 3.17 7.17
N VAL A 377 -6.47 1.98 6.57
CA VAL A 377 -7.39 0.91 7.03
C VAL A 377 -7.05 0.43 8.43
N CYS A 378 -5.75 0.24 8.73
CA CYS A 378 -5.31 -0.20 10.05
C CYS A 378 -5.57 0.88 11.13
N GLN A 379 -5.29 2.14 10.83
CA GLN A 379 -5.53 3.27 11.75
C GLN A 379 -7.03 3.42 12.03
N GLU A 380 -7.88 3.44 11.00
CA GLU A 380 -9.34 3.53 11.16
C GLU A 380 -9.89 2.42 12.06
N PHE A 381 -9.37 1.20 11.90
CA PHE A 381 -9.76 0.07 12.75
C PHE A 381 -9.33 0.26 14.21
N LEU A 382 -8.05 0.64 14.45
CA LEU A 382 -7.52 0.80 15.80
C LEU A 382 -8.13 2.00 16.54
N GLU A 383 -8.44 3.08 15.84
CA GLU A 383 -9.10 4.25 16.41
C GLU A 383 -10.57 3.99 16.80
N ALA A 384 -11.23 3.11 16.05
CA ALA A 384 -12.61 2.72 16.31
C ALA A 384 -12.75 1.61 17.38
N ASP A 385 -11.66 0.91 17.71
CA ASP A 385 -11.71 -0.21 18.67
C ASP A 385 -11.71 0.27 20.11
N GLU A 386 -12.80 -0.04 20.84
CA GLU A 386 -12.99 0.41 22.23
C GLU A 386 -12.00 -0.21 23.23
N ARG A 387 -11.26 -1.26 22.87
CA ARG A 387 -10.30 -1.96 23.74
C ARG A 387 -8.95 -1.27 23.82
N VAL A 388 -8.65 -0.39 22.86
CA VAL A 388 -7.36 0.31 22.77
C VAL A 388 -7.53 1.82 22.85
N THR A 389 -6.44 2.51 23.15
CA THR A 389 -6.37 3.97 23.15
C THR A 389 -5.02 4.42 22.60
N ALA A 390 -4.99 5.49 21.83
CA ALA A 390 -3.75 6.01 21.23
C ALA A 390 -2.72 6.30 22.35
N TYR A 391 -1.50 5.76 22.20
CA TYR A 391 -0.44 5.96 23.15
C TYR A 391 0.23 7.32 22.94
N GLN A 392 0.15 8.20 23.92
CA GLN A 392 0.67 9.58 23.83
C GLN A 392 2.17 9.72 24.17
N GLY A 393 2.84 8.63 24.54
CA GLY A 393 4.25 8.64 24.98
C GLY A 393 5.32 8.72 23.89
N LEU A 394 4.92 8.62 22.61
CA LEU A 394 5.81 8.77 21.46
C LEU A 394 5.20 9.79 20.49
N GLN A 395 5.72 11.03 20.53
CA GLN A 395 5.77 11.82 19.31
C GLN A 395 6.47 10.95 18.26
N SER A 396 5.95 10.91 17.02
CA SER A 396 6.54 10.18 15.90
C SER A 396 8.08 10.21 16.03
N GLN A 397 8.67 9.11 16.47
CA GLN A 397 10.11 8.94 16.35
C GLN A 397 10.33 8.66 14.88
N VAL A 398 10.64 9.71 14.14
CA VAL A 398 11.33 9.58 12.86
C VAL A 398 12.63 8.86 13.20
N LEU A 399 12.70 7.58 12.90
CA LEU A 399 13.95 6.84 12.91
C LEU A 399 14.75 7.37 11.73
N GLU A 400 15.46 8.49 11.94
CA GLU A 400 16.53 8.88 11.04
C GLU A 400 17.56 7.75 11.11
N LEU A 401 17.56 6.90 10.08
CA LEU A 401 18.70 6.07 9.79
C LEU A 401 19.87 7.02 9.57
N ALA A 402 20.85 6.95 10.44
CA ALA A 402 22.14 7.54 10.20
C ALA A 402 22.60 7.09 8.81
N ALA A 403 22.56 8.01 7.87
CA ALA A 403 23.08 7.83 6.52
C ALA A 403 24.62 7.78 6.64
N GLU A 404 25.16 6.61 7.00
CA GLU A 404 26.59 6.31 6.87
C GLU A 404 26.76 4.84 6.53
N SER A 405 26.59 4.56 5.25
CA SER A 405 27.43 3.59 4.54
C SER A 405 27.38 3.95 3.06
N PRO A 406 28.48 4.35 2.45
CA PRO A 406 28.50 4.65 1.03
C PRO A 406 28.43 3.34 0.26
N VAL A 407 27.26 2.99 -0.25
CA VAL A 407 27.19 2.04 -1.36
C VAL A 407 27.87 2.72 -2.54
N SER A 408 29.07 2.29 -2.81
CA SER A 408 29.88 2.75 -3.92
C SER A 408 29.06 2.69 -5.22
N ARG A 409 28.78 3.84 -5.80
CA ARG A 409 28.28 3.96 -7.15
C ARG A 409 29.26 3.26 -8.07
N ARG A 410 28.83 2.20 -8.76
CA ARG A 410 29.57 1.58 -9.85
C ARG A 410 29.91 2.67 -10.88
N PRO A 411 31.17 2.82 -11.31
CA PRO A 411 31.50 3.71 -12.40
C PRO A 411 30.89 3.16 -13.68
N ALA A 412 30.20 4.03 -14.44
CA ALA A 412 29.67 3.72 -15.75
C ALA A 412 30.80 3.22 -16.66
N SER A 413 30.65 2.03 -17.25
CA SER A 413 31.56 1.49 -18.23
C SER A 413 31.55 2.38 -19.47
N LYS A 414 32.70 3.04 -19.75
CA LYS A 414 32.94 3.71 -21.03
C LYS A 414 32.94 2.66 -22.14
N LYS A 415 31.94 2.67 -22.99
CA LYS A 415 32.00 1.95 -24.29
C LYS A 415 32.98 2.69 -25.19
N THR A 416 34.05 2.03 -25.52
CA THR A 416 34.96 2.42 -26.63
C THR A 416 34.26 2.08 -27.95
N PRO A 417 34.26 2.96 -28.96
CA PRO A 417 33.71 2.63 -30.26
C PRO A 417 34.64 1.67 -31.03
N PRO A 418 34.09 0.78 -31.87
CA PRO A 418 34.92 -0.11 -32.71
C PRO A 418 35.56 0.65 -33.87
N GLN A 419 36.81 0.29 -34.16
CA GLN A 419 37.50 0.65 -35.39
C GLN A 419 36.93 -0.12 -36.59
#